data_8ec2bbb4447b003a0e2035d3317ec536
#
_entry.id   8ec2bbb4447b003a0e2035d3317ec536
#
_cell.length_a   1.000
_cell.length_b   1.000
_cell.length_c   1.000
_cell.angle_alpha   90.00
_cell.angle_beta   90.00
_cell.angle_gamma   90.00
#
_symmetry.space_group_name_H-M   'P 1'
#
loop_
_entity.id
_entity.type
_entity.pdbx_description
1 polymer ?
#
loop_
_entity_poly.entity_id
_entity_poly.type
_entity_poly.pdbx_seq_one_letter_code
_entity_poly.pdbx_strand_id
1 'polypeptide(L)'
;MSWRAQVVTLYPEMFPGPLGHSLAGRALEDGRWALETLQLRDFAEGRHRNVDDTPSGGGPGMVLRVDVLAKAVDAARTASPDAPVLALTPRGPRLTQGRVRELAAGPGVTLLCGRFEGFDERIFAGRGVEPVALGDFILSGGEVAALALLDACVRLLDGVMGAASSGDEESFESGLLEYPHYTRPAVWEGHGIPEVLTSGDHGKIEAWRKRKAIEDTRLWRPDLLTGKS
;
A
#
# COMPACT_ATOMS: atom_id res chain seq x y z
N MET A 1 7.79 -17.92 -8.99
CA MET A 1 7.04 -18.15 -7.73
C MET A 1 5.95 -17.07 -7.64
N SER A 2 4.79 -17.39 -7.11
CA SER A 2 3.70 -16.41 -6.91
C SER A 2 4.11 -15.41 -5.81
N TRP A 3 3.87 -14.12 -6.01
CA TRP A 3 4.07 -13.10 -4.98
C TRP A 3 3.11 -13.35 -3.81
N ARG A 4 3.60 -13.33 -2.59
CA ARG A 4 2.82 -13.76 -1.41
C ARG A 4 2.56 -12.60 -0.46
N ALA A 5 1.28 -12.33 -0.15
CA ALA A 5 0.85 -11.44 0.90
C ALA A 5 0.39 -12.23 2.13
N GLN A 6 0.93 -11.91 3.30
CA GLN A 6 0.43 -12.38 4.59
C GLN A 6 -0.07 -11.19 5.39
N VAL A 7 -1.23 -11.33 6.03
CA VAL A 7 -1.82 -10.26 6.84
C VAL A 7 -2.16 -10.78 8.22
N VAL A 8 -1.47 -10.29 9.24
CA VAL A 8 -1.78 -10.53 10.65
C VAL A 8 -2.79 -9.49 11.10
N THR A 9 -3.99 -9.92 11.47
CA THR A 9 -5.12 -9.04 11.78
C THR A 9 -6.05 -9.64 12.84
N LEU A 10 -6.87 -8.81 13.44
CA LEU A 10 -8.02 -9.24 14.28
C LEU A 10 -9.29 -9.50 13.46
N TYR A 11 -9.30 -9.14 12.16
CA TYR A 11 -10.46 -9.18 11.28
C TYR A 11 -10.11 -9.79 9.91
N PRO A 12 -9.76 -11.09 9.87
CA PRO A 12 -9.41 -11.78 8.61
C PRO A 12 -10.53 -11.73 7.58
N GLU A 13 -11.79 -11.61 8.01
CA GLU A 13 -12.96 -11.47 7.15
C GLU A 13 -13.00 -10.18 6.32
N MET A 14 -12.17 -9.19 6.63
CA MET A 14 -12.01 -7.99 5.81
C MET A 14 -11.22 -8.25 4.51
N PHE A 15 -10.60 -9.42 4.39
CA PHE A 15 -9.74 -9.79 3.26
C PHE A 15 -10.35 -10.95 2.45
N PRO A 16 -10.18 -10.97 1.10
CA PRO A 16 -9.45 -9.98 0.31
C PRO A 16 -10.20 -8.65 0.13
N GLY A 17 -11.47 -8.53 0.55
CA GLY A 17 -12.25 -7.31 0.37
C GLY A 17 -12.28 -6.85 -1.09
N PRO A 18 -12.02 -5.55 -1.40
CA PRO A 18 -12.00 -5.04 -2.78
C PRO A 18 -10.95 -5.71 -3.67
N LEU A 19 -9.89 -6.28 -3.10
CA LEU A 19 -8.86 -7.00 -3.86
C LEU A 19 -9.34 -8.32 -4.45
N GLY A 20 -10.50 -8.83 -4.05
CA GLY A 20 -11.19 -9.97 -4.67
C GLY A 20 -11.89 -9.63 -5.99
N HIS A 21 -11.78 -8.39 -6.47
CA HIS A 21 -12.48 -7.93 -7.66
C HIS A 21 -11.53 -7.31 -8.69
N SER A 22 -12.05 -7.08 -9.93
CA SER A 22 -11.32 -6.43 -11.02
C SER A 22 -9.98 -7.13 -11.35
N LEU A 23 -8.92 -6.36 -11.60
CA LEU A 23 -7.61 -6.89 -11.98
C LEU A 23 -6.94 -7.67 -10.86
N ALA A 24 -6.98 -7.15 -9.64
CA ALA A 24 -6.39 -7.80 -8.48
C ALA A 24 -7.06 -9.15 -8.17
N GLY A 25 -8.40 -9.21 -8.23
CA GLY A 25 -9.16 -10.44 -8.01
C GLY A 25 -8.88 -11.50 -9.08
N ARG A 26 -8.84 -11.12 -10.35
CA ARG A 26 -8.45 -12.03 -11.44
C ARG A 26 -7.01 -12.55 -11.27
N ALA A 27 -6.09 -11.66 -10.89
CA ALA A 27 -4.70 -12.05 -10.64
C ALA A 27 -4.56 -13.01 -9.45
N LEU A 28 -5.44 -12.90 -8.44
CA LEU A 28 -5.53 -13.83 -7.32
C LEU A 28 -6.04 -15.20 -7.77
N GLU A 29 -7.11 -15.23 -8.58
CA GLU A 29 -7.67 -16.44 -9.17
C GLU A 29 -6.67 -17.15 -10.10
N ASP A 30 -5.92 -16.38 -10.89
CA ASP A 30 -4.86 -16.87 -11.78
C ASP A 30 -3.59 -17.31 -11.03
N GLY A 31 -3.50 -17.13 -9.72
CA GLY A 31 -2.35 -17.51 -8.89
C GLY A 31 -1.10 -16.65 -9.10
N ARG A 32 -1.23 -15.45 -9.67
CA ARG A 32 -0.12 -14.49 -9.83
C ARG A 32 0.35 -13.96 -8.49
N TRP A 33 -0.58 -13.80 -7.56
CA TRP A 33 -0.32 -13.54 -6.17
C TRP A 33 -1.20 -14.42 -5.28
N ALA A 34 -0.82 -14.53 -4.01
CA ALA A 34 -1.56 -15.29 -3.01
C ALA A 34 -1.74 -14.46 -1.75
N LEU A 35 -2.87 -14.62 -1.09
CA LEU A 35 -3.20 -13.95 0.14
C LEU A 35 -3.47 -14.97 1.24
N GLU A 36 -2.80 -14.80 2.37
CA GLU A 36 -3.02 -15.56 3.59
C GLU A 36 -3.32 -14.59 4.74
N THR A 37 -4.37 -14.85 5.49
CA THR A 37 -4.69 -14.08 6.70
C THR A 37 -4.40 -14.91 7.94
N LEU A 38 -3.71 -14.31 8.92
CA LEU A 38 -3.42 -14.92 10.21
C LEU A 38 -4.23 -14.18 11.27
N GLN A 39 -5.15 -14.92 11.94
CA GLN A 39 -5.93 -14.36 13.03
C GLN A 39 -5.02 -14.15 14.25
N LEU A 40 -4.82 -12.90 14.67
CA LEU A 40 -3.91 -12.57 15.77
C LEU A 40 -4.30 -13.27 17.09
N ARG A 41 -5.59 -13.47 17.34
CA ARG A 41 -6.09 -14.15 18.55
C ARG A 41 -5.63 -15.61 18.67
N ASP A 42 -5.29 -16.25 17.57
CA ASP A 42 -4.84 -17.66 17.58
C ASP A 42 -3.44 -17.82 18.18
N PHE A 43 -2.68 -16.74 18.28
CA PHE A 43 -1.36 -16.70 18.91
C PHE A 43 -1.40 -16.31 20.40
N ALA A 44 -2.58 -15.95 20.91
CA ALA A 44 -2.76 -15.61 22.31
C ALA A 44 -3.07 -16.86 23.13
N GLU A 45 -2.51 -16.92 24.34
CA GLU A 45 -2.73 -18.00 25.30
C GLU A 45 -3.85 -17.69 26.29
N GLY A 46 -4.32 -18.75 26.97
CA GLY A 46 -5.34 -18.64 27.99
C GLY A 46 -6.78 -18.64 27.44
N ARG A 47 -7.74 -18.71 28.38
CA ARG A 47 -9.17 -18.89 28.05
C ARG A 47 -9.73 -17.74 27.24
N HIS A 48 -9.27 -16.51 27.49
CA HIS A 48 -9.81 -15.28 26.88
C HIS A 48 -9.07 -14.86 25.61
N ARG A 49 -7.93 -15.47 25.29
CA ARG A 49 -7.10 -15.14 24.12
C ARG A 49 -6.87 -13.63 23.98
N ASN A 50 -6.47 -12.96 25.08
CA ASN A 50 -6.24 -11.53 25.11
C ASN A 50 -5.02 -11.17 24.25
N VAL A 51 -5.21 -10.28 23.30
CA VAL A 51 -4.17 -9.80 22.36
C VAL A 51 -3.61 -8.44 22.74
N ASP A 52 -4.23 -7.77 23.70
CA ASP A 52 -3.98 -6.40 24.14
C ASP A 52 -3.94 -6.30 25.66
N ASP A 53 -3.35 -5.22 26.16
CA ASP A 53 -3.29 -4.91 27.59
C ASP A 53 -3.18 -3.38 27.77
N THR A 54 -3.38 -2.92 29.01
CA THR A 54 -3.25 -1.51 29.36
C THR A 54 -1.83 -0.99 29.10
N PRO A 55 -1.67 0.27 28.60
CA PRO A 55 -0.34 0.80 28.37
C PRO A 55 0.46 0.96 29.66
N SER A 56 1.73 0.58 29.61
CA SER A 56 2.68 0.80 30.72
C SER A 56 2.84 2.30 30.95
N GLY A 57 2.70 2.72 32.22
CA GLY A 57 2.68 4.13 32.60
C GLY A 57 1.28 4.74 32.66
N GLY A 58 0.25 3.95 32.35
CA GLY A 58 -1.15 4.40 32.36
C GLY A 58 -1.53 5.16 31.08
N GLY A 59 -2.77 5.59 31.02
CA GLY A 59 -3.34 6.30 29.87
C GLY A 59 -4.59 5.60 29.32
N PRO A 60 -5.33 6.22 28.41
CA PRO A 60 -6.50 5.64 27.78
C PRO A 60 -6.09 4.58 26.75
N GLY A 61 -7.03 3.67 26.44
CA GLY A 61 -6.88 2.69 25.40
C GLY A 61 -6.10 1.44 25.82
N MET A 62 -5.75 0.63 24.81
CA MET A 62 -5.09 -0.67 24.95
C MET A 62 -3.95 -0.76 23.94
N VAL A 63 -2.94 -1.57 24.21
CA VAL A 63 -1.78 -1.78 23.33
C VAL A 63 -1.69 -3.25 22.97
N LEU A 64 -1.43 -3.56 21.70
CA LEU A 64 -1.22 -4.94 21.25
C LEU A 64 0.03 -5.53 21.91
N ARG A 65 -0.13 -6.69 22.51
CA ARG A 65 0.89 -7.38 23.33
C ARG A 65 2.02 -7.92 22.46
N VAL A 66 3.25 -7.65 22.87
CA VAL A 66 4.46 -8.07 22.13
C VAL A 66 4.62 -9.58 22.06
N ASP A 67 4.26 -10.33 23.12
CA ASP A 67 4.38 -11.80 23.16
C ASP A 67 3.44 -12.47 22.15
N VAL A 68 2.25 -11.93 21.93
CA VAL A 68 1.28 -12.41 20.93
C VAL A 68 1.74 -12.04 19.52
N LEU A 69 2.14 -10.78 19.34
CA LEU A 69 2.66 -10.28 18.06
C LEU A 69 3.90 -11.05 17.61
N ALA A 70 4.84 -11.33 18.53
CA ALA A 70 6.06 -12.07 18.22
C ALA A 70 5.77 -13.47 17.69
N LYS A 71 4.84 -14.20 18.30
CA LYS A 71 4.43 -15.53 17.83
C LYS A 71 3.82 -15.47 16.44
N ALA A 72 2.98 -14.47 16.17
CA ALA A 72 2.38 -14.28 14.84
C ALA A 72 3.44 -13.95 13.77
N VAL A 73 4.42 -13.09 14.09
CA VAL A 73 5.54 -12.78 13.20
C VAL A 73 6.40 -14.01 12.94
N ASP A 74 6.71 -14.78 13.96
CA ASP A 74 7.52 -16.00 13.83
C ASP A 74 6.82 -17.04 12.94
N ALA A 75 5.50 -17.20 13.09
CA ALA A 75 4.69 -18.07 12.24
C ALA A 75 4.67 -17.59 10.79
N ALA A 76 4.46 -16.29 10.56
CA ALA A 76 4.49 -15.71 9.22
C ALA A 76 5.85 -15.90 8.53
N ARG A 77 6.95 -15.69 9.25
CA ARG A 77 8.30 -15.92 8.73
C ARG A 77 8.60 -17.38 8.41
N THR A 78 8.01 -18.33 9.13
CA THR A 78 8.17 -19.75 8.82
C THR A 78 7.59 -20.06 7.42
N ALA A 79 6.49 -19.41 7.05
CA ALA A 79 5.86 -19.61 5.75
C ALA A 79 6.47 -18.73 4.63
N SER A 80 7.07 -17.58 4.98
CA SER A 80 7.68 -16.63 4.04
C SER A 80 8.93 -15.98 4.65
N PRO A 81 10.06 -16.71 4.73
CA PRO A 81 11.24 -16.27 5.48
C PRO A 81 11.90 -15.01 4.91
N ASP A 82 11.81 -14.80 3.61
CA ASP A 82 12.47 -13.70 2.91
C ASP A 82 11.56 -12.46 2.74
N ALA A 83 10.28 -12.56 3.12
CA ALA A 83 9.34 -11.45 3.01
C ALA A 83 9.56 -10.43 4.14
N PRO A 84 9.66 -9.12 3.84
CA PRO A 84 9.71 -8.10 4.87
C PRO A 84 8.42 -8.11 5.70
N VAL A 85 8.57 -7.80 7.00
CA VAL A 85 7.43 -7.68 7.93
C VAL A 85 7.21 -6.21 8.24
N LEU A 86 6.07 -5.68 7.84
CA LEU A 86 5.71 -4.27 7.99
C LEU A 86 4.58 -4.10 9.00
N ALA A 87 4.73 -3.20 9.95
CA ALA A 87 3.65 -2.78 10.85
C ALA A 87 3.02 -1.49 10.34
N LEU A 88 1.72 -1.53 10.09
CA LEU A 88 0.96 -0.38 9.61
C LEU A 88 0.61 0.54 10.78
N THR A 89 1.33 1.64 10.87
CA THR A 89 1.25 2.60 11.97
C THR A 89 1.55 4.02 11.48
N PRO A 90 0.85 5.06 11.98
CA PRO A 90 1.13 6.45 11.62
C PRO A 90 2.52 6.93 12.08
N ARG A 91 3.20 6.17 12.96
CA ARG A 91 4.54 6.48 13.48
C ARG A 91 5.68 6.10 12.55
N GLY A 92 5.39 5.38 11.45
CA GLY A 92 6.38 4.96 10.47
C GLY A 92 6.66 6.04 9.39
N PRO A 93 7.71 5.86 8.59
CA PRO A 93 7.90 6.63 7.37
C PRO A 93 6.73 6.40 6.40
N ARG A 94 6.41 7.43 5.62
CA ARG A 94 5.33 7.35 4.63
C ARG A 94 5.66 6.36 3.51
N LEU A 95 4.65 5.57 3.14
CA LEU A 95 4.72 4.70 1.98
C LEU A 95 4.91 5.55 0.70
N THR A 96 5.93 5.22 -0.08
CA THR A 96 6.21 5.86 -1.36
C THR A 96 6.07 4.87 -2.50
N GLN A 97 5.91 5.36 -3.74
CA GLN A 97 5.88 4.52 -4.94
C GLN A 97 7.18 3.73 -5.10
N GLY A 98 8.33 4.31 -4.72
CA GLY A 98 9.62 3.59 -4.70
C GLY A 98 9.58 2.37 -3.79
N ARG A 99 9.06 2.53 -2.55
CA ARG A 99 8.93 1.40 -1.61
C ARG A 99 7.93 0.34 -2.11
N VAL A 100 6.83 0.78 -2.74
CA VAL A 100 5.86 -0.15 -3.35
C VAL A 100 6.52 -1.00 -4.43
N ARG A 101 7.36 -0.43 -5.30
CA ARG A 101 8.11 -1.17 -6.33
C ARG A 101 9.10 -2.18 -5.73
N GLU A 102 9.84 -1.78 -4.69
CA GLU A 102 10.73 -2.69 -3.99
C GLU A 102 9.97 -3.91 -3.43
N LEU A 103 8.82 -3.68 -2.79
CA LEU A 103 7.98 -4.74 -2.26
C LEU A 103 7.41 -5.63 -3.37
N ALA A 104 6.93 -5.05 -4.46
CA ALA A 104 6.38 -5.79 -5.60
C ALA A 104 7.45 -6.63 -6.32
N ALA A 105 8.69 -6.16 -6.40
CA ALA A 105 9.82 -6.88 -6.98
C ALA A 105 10.37 -7.99 -6.06
N GLY A 106 10.00 -7.97 -4.78
CA GLY A 106 10.42 -8.95 -3.78
C GLY A 106 9.57 -10.22 -3.78
N PRO A 107 9.78 -11.11 -2.81
CA PRO A 107 9.08 -12.39 -2.71
C PRO A 107 7.62 -12.25 -2.22
N GLY A 108 7.27 -11.09 -1.68
CA GLY A 108 5.99 -10.81 -1.04
C GLY A 108 6.14 -9.88 0.15
N VAL A 109 5.13 -9.83 1.03
CA VAL A 109 5.13 -8.98 2.22
C VAL A 109 4.28 -9.59 3.32
N THR A 110 4.70 -9.43 4.57
CA THR A 110 3.88 -9.68 5.76
C THR A 110 3.45 -8.35 6.37
N LEU A 111 2.16 -8.14 6.55
CA LEU A 111 1.58 -6.92 7.10
C LEU A 111 0.98 -7.17 8.48
N LEU A 112 1.38 -6.37 9.47
CA LEU A 112 0.75 -6.36 10.79
C LEU A 112 -0.26 -5.21 10.84
N CYS A 113 -1.53 -5.52 11.04
CA CYS A 113 -2.59 -4.53 11.16
C CYS A 113 -2.68 -4.05 12.63
N GLY A 114 -2.29 -2.80 12.88
CA GLY A 114 -2.44 -2.17 14.18
C GLY A 114 -3.90 -1.94 14.54
N ARG A 115 -4.23 -2.09 15.80
CA ARG A 115 -5.53 -1.76 16.42
C ARG A 115 -5.30 -1.09 17.76
N PHE A 116 -6.33 -0.50 18.33
CA PHE A 116 -6.27 0.21 19.60
C PHE A 116 -5.26 1.37 19.54
N GLU A 117 -4.38 1.51 20.54
CA GLU A 117 -3.30 2.51 20.56
C GLU A 117 -2.06 2.06 19.76
N GLY A 118 -2.12 0.88 19.11
CA GLY A 118 -1.05 0.34 18.29
C GLY A 118 -0.27 -0.81 18.92
N PHE A 119 1.00 -0.86 18.61
CA PHE A 119 1.88 -1.96 18.91
C PHE A 119 2.76 -1.67 20.13
N ASP A 120 3.04 -2.68 20.95
CA ASP A 120 4.13 -2.61 21.89
C ASP A 120 5.45 -2.37 21.13
N GLU A 121 6.17 -1.32 21.51
CA GLU A 121 7.35 -0.83 20.78
C GLU A 121 8.46 -1.88 20.64
N ARG A 122 8.53 -2.83 21.55
CA ARG A 122 9.54 -3.90 21.55
C ARG A 122 9.45 -4.83 20.35
N ILE A 123 8.32 -4.87 19.62
CA ILE A 123 8.16 -5.72 18.45
C ILE A 123 9.10 -5.30 17.31
N PHE A 124 9.34 -4.00 17.15
CA PHE A 124 10.16 -3.47 16.08
C PHE A 124 11.61 -3.99 16.18
N ALA A 125 12.29 -3.72 17.27
CA ALA A 125 13.66 -4.21 17.48
C ALA A 125 13.72 -5.71 17.71
N GLY A 126 12.74 -6.29 18.46
CA GLY A 126 12.75 -7.69 18.86
C GLY A 126 12.49 -8.67 17.72
N ARG A 127 11.86 -8.22 16.64
CA ARG A 127 11.57 -9.04 15.46
C ARG A 127 11.95 -8.37 14.13
N GLY A 128 12.65 -7.24 14.13
CA GLY A 128 13.03 -6.54 12.90
C GLY A 128 11.79 -6.21 12.05
N VAL A 129 10.74 -5.74 12.70
CA VAL A 129 9.52 -5.27 12.03
C VAL A 129 9.72 -3.82 11.62
N GLU A 130 9.37 -3.47 10.39
CA GLU A 130 9.50 -2.11 9.87
C GLU A 130 8.18 -1.35 10.06
N PRO A 131 8.17 -0.16 10.70
CA PRO A 131 6.97 0.67 10.75
C PRO A 131 6.74 1.36 9.39
N VAL A 132 5.47 1.43 8.95
CA VAL A 132 5.07 2.11 7.70
C VAL A 132 3.78 2.87 7.92
N ALA A 133 3.74 4.14 7.49
CA ALA A 133 2.53 4.97 7.47
C ALA A 133 1.97 5.07 6.06
N LEU A 134 0.64 4.95 5.91
CA LEU A 134 -0.03 5.19 4.63
C LEU A 134 -0.04 6.70 4.28
N GLY A 135 -0.14 7.55 5.29
CA GLY A 135 -0.19 9.01 5.16
C GLY A 135 -0.36 9.68 6.52
N ASP A 136 -0.40 11.01 6.53
CA ASP A 136 -0.48 11.83 7.74
C ASP A 136 -1.95 11.96 8.21
N PHE A 137 -2.59 10.85 8.47
CA PHE A 137 -3.95 10.75 9.01
C PHE A 137 -4.10 9.45 9.82
N ILE A 138 -5.12 9.40 10.67
CA ILE A 138 -5.38 8.27 11.55
C ILE A 138 -6.54 7.43 11.00
N LEU A 139 -6.34 6.12 10.94
CA LEU A 139 -7.36 5.11 10.64
C LEU A 139 -7.76 4.38 11.94
N SER A 140 -8.94 3.78 11.96
CA SER A 140 -9.41 2.96 13.09
C SER A 140 -8.65 1.63 13.24
N GLY A 141 -7.84 1.27 12.25
CA GLY A 141 -7.00 0.07 12.23
C GLY A 141 -6.18 -0.04 10.96
N GLY A 142 -5.24 -0.97 10.95
CA GLY A 142 -4.29 -1.16 9.86
C GLY A 142 -4.88 -1.86 8.62
N GLU A 143 -6.07 -2.46 8.69
CA GLU A 143 -6.60 -3.30 7.61
C GLU A 143 -6.85 -2.51 6.31
N VAL A 144 -7.37 -1.28 6.42
CA VAL A 144 -7.58 -0.42 5.24
C VAL A 144 -6.24 -0.02 4.62
N ALA A 145 -5.24 0.27 5.46
CA ALA A 145 -3.89 0.57 4.99
C ALA A 145 -3.24 -0.67 4.34
N ALA A 146 -3.48 -1.87 4.88
CA ALA A 146 -3.03 -3.13 4.27
C ALA A 146 -3.64 -3.34 2.88
N LEU A 147 -4.94 -3.14 2.74
CA LEU A 147 -5.62 -3.25 1.44
C LEU A 147 -5.04 -2.26 0.42
N ALA A 148 -4.80 -1.01 0.81
CA ALA A 148 -4.22 0.01 -0.07
C ALA A 148 -2.77 -0.34 -0.48
N LEU A 149 -1.93 -0.80 0.45
CA LEU A 149 -0.56 -1.23 0.15
C LEU A 149 -0.55 -2.44 -0.77
N LEU A 150 -1.39 -3.43 -0.51
CA LEU A 150 -1.50 -4.63 -1.34
C LEU A 150 -1.99 -4.30 -2.75
N ASP A 151 -2.99 -3.42 -2.90
CA ASP A 151 -3.45 -2.97 -4.22
C ASP A 151 -2.31 -2.30 -5.00
N ALA A 152 -1.57 -1.39 -4.35
CA ALA A 152 -0.44 -0.72 -4.96
C ALA A 152 0.67 -1.69 -5.42
N CYS A 153 0.94 -2.77 -4.66
CA CYS A 153 1.92 -3.78 -5.04
C CYS A 153 1.39 -4.72 -6.14
N VAL A 154 0.18 -5.25 -5.96
CA VAL A 154 -0.40 -6.26 -6.85
C VAL A 154 -0.54 -5.73 -8.29
N ARG A 155 -0.93 -4.46 -8.46
CA ARG A 155 -1.04 -3.86 -9.79
C ARG A 155 0.29 -3.79 -10.56
N LEU A 156 1.42 -3.81 -9.85
CA LEU A 156 2.76 -3.81 -10.45
C LEU A 156 3.30 -5.19 -10.81
N LEU A 157 2.61 -6.26 -10.41
CA LEU A 157 3.04 -7.62 -10.73
C LEU A 157 2.85 -7.91 -12.23
N ASP A 158 3.77 -8.69 -12.78
CA ASP A 158 3.74 -9.05 -14.19
C ASP A 158 2.40 -9.64 -14.65
N GLY A 159 1.83 -9.04 -15.68
CA GLY A 159 0.57 -9.46 -16.30
C GLY A 159 -0.69 -9.17 -15.51
N VAL A 160 -0.64 -8.35 -14.46
CA VAL A 160 -1.82 -7.82 -13.74
C VAL A 160 -2.39 -6.62 -14.49
N MET A 161 -1.55 -5.64 -14.82
CA MET A 161 -1.93 -4.52 -15.69
C MET A 161 -1.87 -4.94 -17.15
N GLY A 162 -2.86 -4.50 -17.96
CA GLY A 162 -3.04 -4.99 -19.33
C GLY A 162 -1.99 -4.52 -20.34
N ALA A 163 -1.25 -3.45 -20.09
CA ALA A 163 -0.16 -2.98 -20.94
C ALA A 163 1.06 -2.64 -20.07
N ALA A 164 2.21 -3.22 -20.42
CA ALA A 164 3.47 -2.97 -19.70
C ALA A 164 3.87 -1.47 -19.72
N SER A 165 3.46 -0.73 -20.76
CA SER A 165 3.74 0.71 -20.90
C SER A 165 2.78 1.62 -20.12
N SER A 166 1.70 1.09 -19.53
CA SER A 166 0.73 1.93 -18.80
C SER A 166 1.30 2.50 -17.49
N GLY A 167 2.38 1.92 -16.96
CA GLY A 167 3.04 2.38 -15.75
C GLY A 167 4.09 3.47 -15.95
N ASP A 168 4.67 3.58 -17.16
CA ASP A 168 5.85 4.43 -17.39
C ASP A 168 5.55 5.94 -17.32
N GLU A 169 4.31 6.35 -17.58
CA GLU A 169 3.86 7.75 -17.55
C GLU A 169 3.06 8.11 -16.30
N GLU A 170 2.89 7.20 -15.34
CA GLU A 170 2.11 7.43 -14.12
C GLU A 170 2.78 8.42 -13.17
N SER A 171 1.96 9.04 -12.30
CA SER A 171 2.44 9.91 -11.23
C SER A 171 3.50 9.21 -10.38
N PHE A 172 4.54 9.97 -10.00
CA PHE A 172 5.69 9.55 -9.20
C PHE A 172 6.75 8.70 -9.93
N GLU A 173 6.53 8.24 -11.18
CA GLU A 173 7.53 7.47 -11.92
C GLU A 173 8.76 8.33 -12.29
N SER A 174 8.51 9.54 -12.80
CA SER A 174 9.55 10.52 -13.15
C SER A 174 9.77 11.58 -12.06
N GLY A 175 9.20 11.40 -10.85
CA GLY A 175 9.19 12.42 -9.80
C GLY A 175 8.21 13.57 -10.06
N LEU A 176 7.32 13.41 -11.03
CA LEU A 176 6.27 14.37 -11.37
C LEU A 176 4.88 13.74 -11.19
N LEU A 177 3.85 14.57 -11.12
CA LEU A 177 2.48 14.13 -11.34
C LEU A 177 2.29 13.86 -12.82
N GLU A 178 1.40 12.93 -13.15
CA GLU A 178 0.93 12.69 -14.49
C GLU A 178 0.19 13.92 -15.06
N TYR A 179 0.22 14.07 -16.38
CA TYR A 179 -0.50 15.13 -17.07
C TYR A 179 -2.01 14.86 -17.08
N PRO A 180 -2.87 15.91 -17.23
CA PRO A 180 -4.32 15.75 -17.25
C PRO A 180 -4.81 15.01 -18.50
N HIS A 181 -5.74 14.07 -18.30
CA HIS A 181 -6.36 13.29 -19.36
C HIS A 181 -7.69 13.88 -19.81
N TYR A 182 -7.98 13.71 -21.10
CA TYR A 182 -9.22 14.13 -21.72
C TYR A 182 -9.82 12.98 -22.55
N THR A 183 -11.15 12.91 -22.60
CA THR A 183 -11.88 11.95 -23.40
C THR A 183 -13.16 12.57 -23.98
N ARG A 184 -13.95 11.81 -24.71
CA ARG A 184 -15.25 12.24 -25.26
C ARG A 184 -16.25 12.62 -24.16
N PRO A 185 -17.13 13.60 -24.45
CA PRO A 185 -17.31 14.35 -25.70
C PRO A 185 -16.21 15.42 -25.91
N ALA A 186 -16.01 15.88 -27.15
CA ALA A 186 -14.99 16.89 -27.49
C ALA A 186 -15.24 18.26 -26.82
N VAL A 187 -16.50 18.59 -26.57
CA VAL A 187 -16.93 19.77 -25.79
C VAL A 187 -17.97 19.34 -24.79
N TRP A 188 -17.77 19.72 -23.53
CA TRP A 188 -18.69 19.49 -22.44
C TRP A 188 -18.94 20.80 -21.68
N GLU A 189 -20.19 21.26 -21.67
CA GLU A 189 -20.62 22.54 -21.02
C GLU A 189 -19.73 23.75 -21.33
N GLY A 190 -19.34 23.89 -22.62
CA GLY A 190 -18.46 24.95 -23.07
C GLY A 190 -16.96 24.72 -22.88
N HIS A 191 -16.56 23.64 -22.21
CA HIS A 191 -15.17 23.26 -22.03
C HIS A 191 -14.71 22.29 -23.12
N GLY A 192 -13.77 22.72 -23.96
CA GLY A 192 -13.21 21.90 -25.03
C GLY A 192 -11.98 21.10 -24.62
N ILE A 193 -11.71 19.99 -25.33
CA ILE A 193 -10.41 19.31 -25.28
C ILE A 193 -9.36 20.28 -25.89
N PRO A 194 -8.16 20.42 -25.26
CA PRO A 194 -7.08 21.21 -25.85
C PRO A 194 -6.76 20.78 -27.28
N GLU A 195 -6.73 21.73 -28.19
CA GLU A 195 -6.56 21.48 -29.65
C GLU A 195 -5.31 20.67 -29.97
N VAL A 196 -4.23 20.88 -29.21
CA VAL A 196 -2.98 20.12 -29.38
C VAL A 196 -3.19 18.61 -29.25
N LEU A 197 -4.09 18.15 -28.36
CA LEU A 197 -4.38 16.74 -28.15
C LEU A 197 -5.15 16.08 -29.28
N THR A 198 -5.80 16.88 -30.12
CA THR A 198 -6.57 16.43 -31.32
C THR A 198 -5.83 16.69 -32.63
N SER A 199 -4.62 17.27 -32.57
CA SER A 199 -3.86 17.69 -33.75
C SER A 199 -3.24 16.54 -34.55
N GLY A 200 -3.04 15.37 -33.94
CA GLY A 200 -2.28 14.27 -34.53
C GLY A 200 -0.75 14.47 -34.53
N ASP A 201 -0.25 15.63 -34.05
CA ASP A 201 1.17 15.93 -33.96
C ASP A 201 1.74 15.37 -32.66
N HIS A 202 2.30 14.15 -32.71
CA HIS A 202 2.82 13.45 -31.53
C HIS A 202 3.88 14.25 -30.76
N GLY A 203 4.75 14.99 -31.48
CA GLY A 203 5.79 15.80 -30.82
C GLY A 203 5.21 16.96 -30.01
N LYS A 204 4.18 17.66 -30.56
CA LYS A 204 3.49 18.73 -29.83
C LYS A 204 2.67 18.18 -28.66
N ILE A 205 2.05 17.02 -28.82
CA ILE A 205 1.31 16.34 -27.75
C ILE A 205 2.25 15.99 -26.59
N GLU A 206 3.39 15.37 -26.86
CA GLU A 206 4.38 15.03 -25.84
C GLU A 206 4.92 16.26 -25.09
N ALA A 207 5.29 17.31 -25.84
CA ALA A 207 5.73 18.58 -25.26
C ALA A 207 4.66 19.21 -24.36
N TRP A 208 3.38 19.16 -24.76
CA TRP A 208 2.26 19.64 -23.99
C TRP A 208 2.07 18.83 -22.70
N ARG A 209 2.09 17.49 -22.77
CA ARG A 209 1.99 16.57 -21.64
C ARG A 209 3.07 16.87 -20.59
N LYS A 210 4.33 16.93 -21.03
CA LYS A 210 5.47 17.24 -20.15
C LYS A 210 5.32 18.59 -19.47
N ARG A 211 4.93 19.63 -20.20
CA ARG A 211 4.69 20.95 -19.64
C ARG A 211 3.58 20.92 -18.59
N LYS A 212 2.46 20.25 -18.88
CA LYS A 212 1.35 20.12 -17.94
C LYS A 212 1.71 19.34 -16.69
N ALA A 213 2.42 18.24 -16.82
CA ALA A 213 2.93 17.48 -15.67
C ALA A 213 3.78 18.38 -14.74
N ILE A 214 4.67 19.21 -15.28
CA ILE A 214 5.48 20.15 -14.49
C ILE A 214 4.63 21.25 -13.84
N GLU A 215 3.69 21.86 -14.59
CA GLU A 215 2.78 22.89 -14.08
C GLU A 215 1.94 22.36 -12.91
N ASP A 216 1.31 21.20 -13.08
CA ASP A 216 0.44 20.58 -12.09
C ASP A 216 1.26 20.10 -10.86
N THR A 217 2.47 19.59 -11.07
CA THR A 217 3.36 19.24 -9.96
C THR A 217 3.75 20.47 -9.14
N ARG A 218 4.05 21.59 -9.77
CA ARG A 218 4.33 22.86 -9.07
C ARG A 218 3.16 23.34 -8.22
N LEU A 219 1.96 23.15 -8.75
CA LEU A 219 0.73 23.62 -8.11
C LEU A 219 0.31 22.73 -6.94
N TRP A 220 0.27 21.42 -7.15
CA TRP A 220 -0.34 20.47 -6.23
C TRP A 220 0.66 19.70 -5.35
N ARG A 221 1.87 19.47 -5.87
CA ARG A 221 2.90 18.68 -5.21
C ARG A 221 4.30 19.30 -5.36
N PRO A 222 4.50 20.56 -4.91
CA PRO A 222 5.80 21.23 -5.02
C PRO A 222 6.93 20.51 -4.29
N ASP A 223 6.60 19.70 -3.30
CA ASP A 223 7.52 18.84 -2.55
C ASP A 223 8.29 17.87 -3.47
N LEU A 224 7.66 17.35 -4.52
CA LEU A 224 8.29 16.43 -5.48
C LEU A 224 9.43 17.11 -6.28
N LEU A 225 9.36 18.41 -6.48
CA LEU A 225 10.37 19.18 -7.23
C LEU A 225 11.59 19.56 -6.38
N THR A 226 11.48 19.49 -5.06
CA THR A 226 12.56 19.91 -4.13
C THR A 226 13.41 18.73 -3.63
N GLY A 227 13.12 17.51 -4.03
CA GLY A 227 13.81 16.30 -3.57
C GLY A 227 13.67 16.02 -2.07
N LYS A 228 12.72 16.67 -1.40
CA LYS A 228 12.37 16.46 0.01
C LYS A 228 11.08 15.66 0.09
N SER A 229 11.14 14.38 -0.23
CA SER A 229 10.08 13.40 0.04
C SER A 229 10.45 12.53 1.22
#